data_90df52e5af3181ab237b007bcdbb97d4
#
_entry.id   90df52e5af3181ab237b007bcdbb97d4
#
_cell.length_a   1.000
_cell.length_b   1.000
_cell.length_c   1.000
_cell.angle_alpha   90.00
_cell.angle_beta   90.00
_cell.angle_gamma   90.00
#
_symmetry.space_group_name_H-M   'P 1'
#
loop_
_entity.id
_entity.type
_entity.pdbx_description
1 polymer ?
#
loop_
_entity_poly.entity_id
_entity_poly.type
_entity_poly.pdbx_seq_one_letter_code
_entity_poly.pdbx_strand_id
1 'polypeptide(L)'
;KFMNLPSITANRVADSISKAFGLGNVQNSTILEAILDAYAEAGITRDSSTWTRPAPTMQRVVDKYLEGDVKKDTVYSVFRMLQDYQIFTNDTNNCVTMFEWLKSVQVIDLTLYEDNIKKLIVSLVLDVFYAEMKQLKGSDQKDGFRELRTMILVDEAHQFMKMKFNSLRKIISEGRMFG
;
A
#
# COMPACT_ATOMS: atom_id res chain seq x y z
N LYS A 1 16.79 3.31 -6.94
CA LYS A 1 15.87 4.42 -6.58
C LYS A 1 14.58 4.19 -7.34
N PHE A 2 13.54 3.76 -6.65
CA PHE A 2 12.27 3.35 -7.29
C PHE A 2 11.44 4.62 -7.51
N MET A 3 11.31 5.07 -8.74
CA MET A 3 10.44 6.20 -9.07
C MET A 3 9.06 5.67 -9.45
N ASN A 4 8.19 5.48 -8.47
CA ASN A 4 6.76 5.35 -8.75
C ASN A 4 6.18 6.75 -8.90
N LEU A 5 5.33 6.96 -9.91
CA LEU A 5 4.57 8.20 -10.03
C LEU A 5 3.78 8.43 -8.73
N PRO A 6 3.95 9.58 -8.05
CA PRO A 6 3.24 9.85 -6.79
C PRO A 6 1.72 9.70 -6.93
N SER A 7 1.15 10.14 -8.04
CA SER A 7 -0.29 9.98 -8.33
C SER A 7 -0.74 8.52 -8.43
N ILE A 8 0.10 7.62 -8.95
CA ILE A 8 -0.22 6.18 -9.00
C ILE A 8 -0.21 5.60 -7.58
N THR A 9 0.76 5.98 -6.76
CA THR A 9 0.83 5.54 -5.37
C THR A 9 -0.36 6.07 -4.58
N ALA A 10 -0.69 7.36 -4.72
CA ALA A 10 -1.85 7.98 -4.08
C ALA A 10 -3.16 7.24 -4.44
N ASN A 11 -3.38 6.98 -5.73
CA ASN A 11 -4.55 6.23 -6.18
C ASN A 11 -4.62 4.82 -5.59
N ARG A 12 -3.49 4.09 -5.54
CA ARG A 12 -3.46 2.73 -4.97
C ARG A 12 -3.81 2.74 -3.49
N VAL A 13 -3.25 3.68 -2.72
CA VAL A 13 -3.54 3.80 -1.29
C VAL A 13 -5.01 4.15 -1.07
N ALA A 14 -5.55 5.14 -1.78
CA ALA A 14 -6.96 5.51 -1.70
C ALA A 14 -7.88 4.33 -2.06
N ASP A 15 -7.57 3.60 -3.14
CA ASP A 15 -8.31 2.41 -3.56
C ASP A 15 -8.26 1.30 -2.51
N SER A 16 -7.09 1.05 -1.91
CA SER A 16 -6.93 0.01 -0.89
C SER A 16 -7.73 0.33 0.37
N ILE A 17 -7.70 1.59 0.83
CA ILE A 17 -8.53 2.06 1.94
C ILE A 17 -10.01 1.92 1.58
N SER A 18 -10.42 2.43 0.43
CA SER A 18 -11.83 2.41 0.01
C SER A 18 -12.38 1.00 -0.12
N LYS A 19 -11.63 0.07 -0.69
CA LYS A 19 -12.04 -1.33 -0.80
C LYS A 19 -12.10 -2.04 0.54
N ALA A 20 -11.14 -1.79 1.43
CA ALA A 20 -11.10 -2.39 2.75
C ALA A 20 -12.31 -1.99 3.60
N PHE A 21 -12.72 -0.73 3.51
CA PHE A 21 -13.82 -0.17 4.31
C PHE A 21 -15.15 -0.05 3.57
N GLY A 22 -15.24 -0.52 2.32
CA GLY A 22 -16.47 -0.48 1.54
C GLY A 22 -16.93 0.94 1.17
N LEU A 23 -15.99 1.86 0.97
CA LEU A 23 -16.28 3.26 0.64
C LEU A 23 -16.68 3.43 -0.83
N GLY A 24 -17.53 4.41 -1.10
CA GLY A 24 -17.93 4.76 -2.46
C GLY A 24 -16.95 5.69 -3.17
N ASN A 25 -17.28 6.03 -4.42
CA ASN A 25 -16.37 6.83 -5.28
C ASN A 25 -16.11 8.24 -4.72
N VAL A 26 -17.10 8.86 -4.07
CA VAL A 26 -16.95 10.19 -3.47
C VAL A 26 -15.92 10.15 -2.34
N GLN A 27 -16.06 9.20 -1.43
CA GLN A 27 -15.13 9.02 -0.33
C GLN A 27 -13.73 8.65 -0.82
N ASN A 28 -13.62 7.81 -1.86
CA ASN A 28 -12.34 7.51 -2.50
C ASN A 28 -11.66 8.77 -3.03
N SER A 29 -12.40 9.64 -3.73
CA SER A 29 -11.88 10.92 -4.22
C SER A 29 -11.41 11.82 -3.08
N THR A 30 -12.17 11.89 -1.98
CA THR A 30 -11.79 12.68 -0.80
C THR A 30 -10.47 12.19 -0.19
N ILE A 31 -10.30 10.87 -0.06
CA ILE A 31 -9.04 10.28 0.43
C ILE A 31 -7.88 10.59 -0.53
N LEU A 32 -8.11 10.43 -1.84
CA LEU A 32 -7.12 10.73 -2.86
C LEU A 32 -6.66 12.18 -2.83
N GLU A 33 -7.60 13.12 -2.72
CA GLU A 33 -7.31 14.55 -2.60
C GLU A 33 -6.44 14.84 -1.37
N ALA A 34 -6.79 14.31 -0.20
CA ALA A 34 -5.99 14.48 1.02
C ALA A 34 -4.55 13.96 0.86
N ILE A 35 -4.37 12.82 0.16
CA ILE A 35 -3.03 12.28 -0.13
C ILE A 35 -2.26 13.20 -1.09
N LEU A 36 -2.91 13.70 -2.14
CA LEU A 36 -2.27 14.58 -3.12
C LEU A 36 -1.91 15.94 -2.52
N ASP A 37 -2.73 16.48 -1.65
CA ASP A 37 -2.46 17.72 -0.92
C ASP A 37 -1.27 17.56 0.04
N ALA A 38 -1.19 16.43 0.75
CA ALA A 38 -0.03 16.12 1.57
C ALA A 38 1.26 15.97 0.73
N TYR A 39 1.19 15.37 -0.47
CA TYR A 39 2.31 15.34 -1.41
C TYR A 39 2.72 16.74 -1.87
N ALA A 40 1.75 17.57 -2.24
CA ALA A 40 2.01 18.94 -2.69
C ALA A 40 2.72 19.76 -1.59
N GLU A 41 2.28 19.62 -0.35
CA GLU A 41 2.90 20.28 0.81
C GLU A 41 4.33 19.77 1.07
N ALA A 42 4.59 18.46 0.89
CA ALA A 42 5.94 17.91 0.94
C ALA A 42 6.80 18.34 -0.27
N GLY A 43 6.26 19.16 -1.16
CA GLY A 43 6.90 19.66 -2.37
C GLY A 43 7.05 18.58 -3.45
N ILE A 44 6.30 17.50 -3.37
CA ILE A 44 6.24 16.44 -4.40
C ILE A 44 5.16 16.82 -5.41
N THR A 45 5.59 17.20 -6.60
CA THR A 45 4.74 17.72 -7.67
C THR A 45 4.71 16.79 -8.88
N ARG A 46 4.17 17.27 -10.01
CA ARG A 46 4.23 16.56 -11.29
C ARG A 46 5.63 16.53 -11.90
N ASP A 47 6.55 17.37 -11.44
CA ASP A 47 7.95 17.35 -11.85
C ASP A 47 8.68 16.15 -11.25
N SER A 48 9.23 15.29 -12.10
CA SER A 48 9.93 14.07 -11.70
C SER A 48 11.17 14.33 -10.83
N SER A 49 11.77 15.50 -10.90
CA SER A 49 12.88 15.89 -10.03
C SER A 49 12.48 15.93 -8.55
N THR A 50 11.20 16.15 -8.26
CA THR A 50 10.66 16.23 -6.90
C THR A 50 10.34 14.86 -6.28
N TRP A 51 10.27 13.79 -7.07
CA TRP A 51 9.83 12.46 -6.61
C TRP A 51 10.83 11.74 -5.70
N THR A 52 12.03 12.33 -5.57
CA THR A 52 13.07 11.82 -4.67
C THR A 52 12.94 12.36 -3.25
N ARG A 53 12.02 13.28 -3.02
CA ARG A 53 11.73 13.83 -1.70
C ARG A 53 11.08 12.79 -0.80
N PRO A 54 11.25 12.88 0.53
CA PRO A 54 10.55 12.02 1.47
C PRO A 54 9.04 12.14 1.27
N ALA A 55 8.34 11.00 1.20
CA ALA A 55 6.89 10.98 1.14
C ALA A 55 6.30 11.46 2.48
N PRO A 56 5.13 12.12 2.47
CA PRO A 56 4.44 12.47 3.70
C PRO A 56 4.02 11.20 4.47
N THR A 57 3.96 11.32 5.78
CA THR A 57 3.41 10.25 6.63
C THR A 57 1.89 10.19 6.49
N MET A 58 1.28 9.07 6.87
CA MET A 58 -0.18 8.97 6.92
C MET A 58 -0.79 9.97 7.91
N GLN A 59 -0.08 10.26 9.01
CA GLN A 59 -0.50 11.31 9.93
C GLN A 59 -0.69 12.66 9.20
N ARG A 60 0.26 13.04 8.33
CA ARG A 60 0.14 14.29 7.58
C ARG A 60 -1.01 14.27 6.57
N VAL A 61 -1.32 13.11 5.98
CA VAL A 61 -2.50 12.95 5.11
C VAL A 61 -3.79 13.19 5.92
N VAL A 62 -3.88 12.63 7.11
CA VAL A 62 -5.03 12.84 8.01
C VAL A 62 -5.15 14.30 8.43
N ASP A 63 -4.03 14.94 8.77
CA ASP A 63 -4.02 16.36 9.13
C ASP A 63 -4.53 17.22 7.97
N LYS A 64 -4.10 16.93 6.74
CA LYS A 64 -4.62 17.62 5.54
C LYS A 64 -6.11 17.45 5.35
N TYR A 65 -6.62 16.25 5.53
CA TYR A 65 -8.04 16.02 5.50
C TYR A 65 -8.78 16.85 6.57
N LEU A 66 -8.20 16.97 7.77
CA LEU A 66 -8.80 17.71 8.90
C LEU A 66 -8.69 19.24 8.78
N GLU A 67 -7.80 19.77 7.94
CA GLU A 67 -7.69 21.21 7.67
C GLU A 67 -8.91 21.77 6.91
N GLY A 68 -9.70 20.91 6.25
CA GLY A 68 -10.92 21.28 5.53
C GLY A 68 -12.15 21.45 6.43
N ASP A 69 -13.28 21.79 5.84
CA ASP A 69 -14.59 21.77 6.53
C ASP A 69 -15.09 20.32 6.65
N VAL A 70 -14.55 19.61 7.65
CA VAL A 70 -14.70 18.17 7.81
C VAL A 70 -16.03 17.84 8.45
N LYS A 71 -16.90 17.20 7.68
CA LYS A 71 -18.03 16.48 8.26
C LYS A 71 -17.51 15.20 8.95
N LYS A 72 -18.02 14.91 10.14
CA LYS A 72 -17.76 13.62 10.83
C LYS A 72 -18.47 12.48 10.09
N ASP A 73 -17.98 12.17 8.92
CA ASP A 73 -18.49 11.14 8.02
C ASP A 73 -17.72 9.82 8.15
N THR A 74 -17.95 8.92 7.23
CA THR A 74 -17.28 7.61 7.19
C THR A 74 -15.77 7.74 6.96
N VAL A 75 -15.31 8.71 6.14
CA VAL A 75 -13.87 8.94 5.90
C VAL A 75 -13.18 9.40 7.18
N TYR A 76 -13.81 10.31 7.92
CA TYR A 76 -13.32 10.74 9.24
C TYR A 76 -13.14 9.56 10.17
N SER A 77 -14.15 8.67 10.25
CA SER A 77 -14.10 7.50 11.13
C SER A 77 -12.98 6.53 10.73
N VAL A 78 -12.77 6.34 9.42
CA VAL A 78 -11.67 5.50 8.90
C VAL A 78 -10.31 6.09 9.27
N PHE A 79 -10.10 7.38 9.04
CA PHE A 79 -8.82 8.03 9.38
C PHE A 79 -8.54 7.99 10.88
N ARG A 80 -9.54 8.20 11.74
CA ARG A 80 -9.40 8.04 13.19
C ARG A 80 -8.98 6.61 13.55
N MET A 81 -9.62 5.62 12.97
CA MET A 81 -9.28 4.21 13.19
C MET A 81 -7.83 3.90 12.79
N LEU A 82 -7.36 4.40 11.63
CA LEU A 82 -5.98 4.20 11.18
C LEU A 82 -4.96 4.82 12.13
N GLN A 83 -5.28 5.97 12.74
CA GLN A 83 -4.44 6.60 13.77
C GLN A 83 -4.44 5.80 15.07
N ASP A 84 -5.62 5.42 15.57
CA ASP A 84 -5.79 4.73 16.85
C ASP A 84 -5.09 3.36 16.85
N TYR A 85 -5.13 2.63 15.73
CA TYR A 85 -4.41 1.35 15.56
C TYR A 85 -2.93 1.50 15.21
N GLN A 86 -2.45 2.70 14.96
CA GLN A 86 -1.05 2.99 14.59
C GLN A 86 -0.54 2.10 13.44
N ILE A 87 -1.39 1.89 12.42
CA ILE A 87 -1.09 1.01 11.28
C ILE A 87 0.13 1.50 10.49
N PHE A 88 0.34 2.81 10.45
CA PHE A 88 1.43 3.44 9.72
C PHE A 88 2.42 4.08 10.69
N THR A 89 3.71 3.86 10.44
CA THR A 89 4.76 4.53 11.21
C THR A 89 4.89 5.99 10.81
N ASN A 90 5.21 6.84 11.77
CA ASN A 90 5.64 8.22 11.54
C ASN A 90 7.17 8.34 11.45
N ASP A 91 7.92 7.28 11.76
CA ASP A 91 9.37 7.22 11.62
C ASP A 91 9.77 6.73 10.23
N THR A 92 10.06 7.68 9.35
CA THR A 92 10.49 7.38 7.97
C THR A 92 11.95 6.93 7.87
N ASN A 93 12.75 7.08 8.93
CA ASN A 93 14.17 6.73 8.90
C ASN A 93 14.40 5.21 8.97
N ASN A 94 13.44 4.48 9.54
CA ASN A 94 13.50 3.04 9.68
C ASN A 94 12.71 2.28 8.58
N CYS A 95 12.26 2.99 7.53
CA CYS A 95 11.61 2.35 6.40
C CYS A 95 12.64 1.65 5.50
N VAL A 96 12.40 0.36 5.24
CA VAL A 96 13.19 -0.47 4.32
C VAL A 96 12.35 -0.85 3.11
N THR A 97 13.00 -1.27 2.03
CA THR A 97 12.29 -1.83 0.88
C THR A 97 11.67 -3.18 1.24
N MET A 98 10.63 -3.59 0.50
CA MET A 98 10.00 -4.90 0.71
C MET A 98 11.01 -6.04 0.58
N PHE A 99 11.91 -5.97 -0.41
CA PHE A 99 12.91 -7.03 -0.62
C PHE A 99 14.04 -7.03 0.41
N GLU A 100 14.35 -5.88 1.02
CA GLU A 100 15.24 -5.86 2.19
C GLU A 100 14.59 -6.51 3.40
N TRP A 101 13.30 -6.22 3.61
CA TRP A 101 12.52 -6.84 4.68
C TRP A 101 12.37 -8.35 4.50
N LEU A 102 12.19 -8.82 3.27
CA LEU A 102 12.02 -10.25 2.92
C LEU A 102 13.32 -11.05 2.83
N LYS A 103 14.49 -10.51 3.22
CA LYS A 103 15.74 -11.29 3.31
C LYS A 103 15.68 -12.44 4.32
N SER A 104 14.73 -12.39 5.22
CA SER A 104 14.45 -13.47 6.19
C SER A 104 12.96 -13.81 6.18
N VAL A 105 12.59 -14.89 6.87
CA VAL A 105 11.18 -15.25 7.05
C VAL A 105 10.49 -14.14 7.85
N GLN A 106 9.41 -13.62 7.29
CA GLN A 106 8.58 -12.61 7.93
C GLN A 106 7.20 -13.18 8.19
N VAL A 107 6.66 -12.90 9.36
CA VAL A 107 5.29 -13.24 9.73
C VAL A 107 4.54 -11.96 10.08
N ILE A 108 3.43 -11.73 9.39
CA ILE A 108 2.52 -10.64 9.71
C ILE A 108 1.37 -11.22 10.50
N ASP A 109 1.40 -11.04 11.82
CA ASP A 109 0.30 -11.46 12.68
C ASP A 109 -0.83 -10.42 12.63
N LEU A 110 -1.98 -10.85 12.15
CA LEU A 110 -3.16 -10.01 12.01
C LEU A 110 -4.27 -10.38 13.02
N THR A 111 -4.00 -11.26 13.96
CA THR A 111 -4.99 -11.87 14.85
C THR A 111 -5.79 -10.83 15.65
N LEU A 112 -5.13 -9.75 16.08
CA LEU A 112 -5.73 -8.73 16.94
C LEU A 112 -6.53 -7.65 16.20
N TYR A 113 -6.48 -7.64 14.85
CA TYR A 113 -7.14 -6.60 14.07
C TYR A 113 -8.52 -7.02 13.59
N GLU A 114 -9.40 -6.05 13.41
CA GLU A 114 -10.69 -6.22 12.75
C GLU A 114 -10.51 -6.52 11.25
N ASP A 115 -11.52 -7.16 10.65
CA ASP A 115 -11.47 -7.62 9.27
C ASP A 115 -11.11 -6.54 8.25
N ASN A 116 -11.61 -5.31 8.43
CA ASN A 116 -11.31 -4.21 7.51
C ASN A 116 -9.83 -3.79 7.59
N ILE A 117 -9.26 -3.79 8.78
CA ILE A 117 -7.84 -3.51 9.00
C ILE A 117 -6.97 -4.64 8.43
N LYS A 118 -7.33 -5.90 8.69
CA LYS A 118 -6.64 -7.06 8.08
C LYS A 118 -6.59 -6.93 6.55
N LYS A 119 -7.73 -6.64 5.95
CA LYS A 119 -7.88 -6.43 4.51
C LYS A 119 -7.00 -5.30 3.99
N LEU A 120 -6.97 -4.17 4.71
CA LEU A 120 -6.14 -3.03 4.34
C LEU A 120 -4.66 -3.38 4.38
N ILE A 121 -4.19 -3.98 5.47
CA ILE A 121 -2.78 -4.35 5.63
C ILE A 121 -2.35 -5.31 4.52
N VAL A 122 -3.12 -6.38 4.28
CA VAL A 122 -2.82 -7.35 3.22
C VAL A 122 -2.81 -6.68 1.84
N SER A 123 -3.78 -5.80 1.55
CA SER A 123 -3.82 -5.07 0.28
C SER A 123 -2.57 -4.23 0.07
N LEU A 124 -2.18 -3.43 1.07
CA LEU A 124 -1.02 -2.54 0.98
C LEU A 124 0.29 -3.33 0.85
N VAL A 125 0.47 -4.40 1.62
CA VAL A 125 1.64 -5.28 1.53
C VAL A 125 1.76 -5.87 0.12
N LEU A 126 0.67 -6.40 -0.43
CA LEU A 126 0.66 -6.96 -1.78
C LEU A 126 0.86 -5.88 -2.86
N ASP A 127 0.36 -4.67 -2.66
CA ASP A 127 0.56 -3.56 -3.58
C ASP A 127 2.02 -3.12 -3.63
N VAL A 128 2.68 -3.00 -2.48
CA VAL A 128 4.11 -2.66 -2.39
C VAL A 128 4.95 -3.78 -2.96
N PHE A 129 4.67 -5.03 -2.57
CA PHE A 129 5.38 -6.20 -3.09
C PHE A 129 5.29 -6.28 -4.63
N TYR A 130 4.10 -6.14 -5.20
CA TYR A 130 3.94 -6.16 -6.65
C TYR A 130 4.66 -4.99 -7.33
N ALA A 131 4.60 -3.79 -6.75
CA ALA A 131 5.27 -2.62 -7.30
C ALA A 131 6.80 -2.78 -7.35
N GLU A 132 7.40 -3.33 -6.30
CA GLU A 132 8.83 -3.61 -6.26
C GLU A 132 9.22 -4.81 -7.14
N MET A 133 8.43 -5.89 -7.12
CA MET A 133 8.63 -7.05 -7.97
C MET A 133 8.73 -6.67 -9.46
N LYS A 134 7.89 -5.76 -9.93
CA LYS A 134 7.91 -5.28 -11.33
C LYS A 134 9.20 -4.55 -11.73
N GLN A 135 9.99 -4.13 -10.77
CA GLN A 135 11.27 -3.45 -11.02
C GLN A 135 12.46 -4.41 -11.03
N LEU A 136 12.24 -5.65 -10.62
CA LEU A 136 13.25 -6.69 -10.72
C LEU A 136 13.36 -7.22 -12.15
N LYS A 137 14.55 -7.69 -12.50
CA LYS A 137 14.70 -8.56 -13.68
C LYS A 137 13.99 -9.89 -13.42
N GLY A 138 13.51 -10.51 -14.47
CA GLY A 138 12.99 -11.87 -14.37
C GLY A 138 13.98 -12.79 -13.68
N SER A 139 13.47 -13.81 -12.96
CA SER A 139 14.34 -14.80 -12.30
C SER A 139 15.09 -15.64 -13.32
N ASP A 140 16.30 -16.08 -12.97
CA ASP A 140 17.10 -16.93 -13.84
C ASP A 140 16.43 -18.27 -14.07
N GLN A 141 16.66 -18.83 -15.25
CA GLN A 141 16.12 -20.13 -15.65
C GLN A 141 17.29 -21.08 -15.86
N LYS A 142 17.30 -22.17 -15.11
CA LYS A 142 18.31 -23.24 -15.22
C LYS A 142 17.60 -24.58 -15.33
N ASP A 143 17.99 -25.41 -16.31
CA ASP A 143 17.47 -26.77 -16.52
C ASP A 143 15.92 -26.82 -16.63
N GLY A 144 15.29 -25.79 -17.21
CA GLY A 144 13.84 -25.69 -17.33
C GLY A 144 13.11 -25.17 -16.07
N PHE A 145 13.81 -24.94 -14.98
CA PHE A 145 13.26 -24.40 -13.73
C PHE A 145 13.66 -22.96 -13.52
N ARG A 146 12.75 -22.17 -12.94
CA ARG A 146 13.04 -20.81 -12.49
C ARG A 146 13.49 -20.82 -11.04
N GLU A 147 14.45 -19.95 -10.72
CA GLU A 147 14.84 -19.69 -9.35
C GLU A 147 13.63 -19.16 -8.56
N LEU A 148 13.33 -19.78 -7.44
CA LEU A 148 12.33 -19.31 -6.49
C LEU A 148 12.98 -18.26 -5.58
N ARG A 149 12.51 -17.01 -5.66
CA ARG A 149 13.03 -15.89 -4.87
C ARG A 149 12.17 -15.59 -3.65
N THR A 150 10.86 -15.76 -3.78
CA THR A 150 9.93 -15.40 -2.71
C THR A 150 8.76 -16.36 -2.68
N MET A 151 8.36 -16.76 -1.48
CA MET A 151 7.13 -17.53 -1.25
C MET A 151 6.21 -16.74 -0.34
N ILE A 152 4.98 -16.55 -0.76
CA ILE A 152 3.94 -15.89 0.04
C ILE A 152 2.95 -16.97 0.49
N LEU A 153 2.85 -17.15 1.81
CA LEU A 153 1.84 -18.02 2.43
C LEU A 153 0.75 -17.13 3.02
N VAL A 154 -0.48 -17.42 2.69
CA VAL A 154 -1.64 -16.68 3.22
C VAL A 154 -2.57 -17.69 3.88
N ASP A 155 -2.63 -17.64 5.20
CA ASP A 155 -3.61 -18.41 5.94
C ASP A 155 -5.01 -17.79 5.75
N GLU A 156 -6.04 -18.62 5.76
CA GLU A 156 -7.43 -18.20 5.51
C GLU A 156 -7.62 -17.36 4.22
N ALA A 157 -6.84 -17.65 3.17
CA ALA A 157 -6.83 -16.89 1.91
C ALA A 157 -8.24 -16.64 1.32
N HIS A 158 -9.22 -17.50 1.62
CA HIS A 158 -10.61 -17.35 1.15
C HIS A 158 -11.25 -16.02 1.57
N GLN A 159 -10.84 -15.42 2.69
CA GLN A 159 -11.33 -14.12 3.17
C GLN A 159 -10.85 -12.98 2.27
N PHE A 160 -9.62 -13.11 1.74
CA PHE A 160 -8.98 -12.08 0.92
C PHE A 160 -9.29 -12.24 -0.58
N MET A 161 -9.49 -13.48 -1.05
CA MET A 161 -9.76 -13.75 -2.46
C MET A 161 -11.08 -13.14 -2.96
N LYS A 162 -12.08 -13.02 -2.07
CA LYS A 162 -13.37 -12.38 -2.41
C LYS A 162 -13.24 -10.90 -2.74
N MET A 163 -12.18 -10.24 -2.28
CA MET A 163 -12.01 -8.79 -2.37
C MET A 163 -11.45 -8.29 -3.70
N LYS A 164 -11.12 -9.16 -4.64
CA LYS A 164 -10.61 -8.78 -5.98
C LYS A 164 -9.44 -7.79 -5.91
N PHE A 165 -8.49 -7.99 -5.00
CA PHE A 165 -7.26 -7.18 -4.96
C PHE A 165 -6.53 -7.28 -6.31
N ASN A 166 -6.35 -6.14 -6.96
CA ASN A 166 -5.69 -6.10 -8.27
C ASN A 166 -4.26 -6.64 -8.20
N SER A 167 -3.52 -6.32 -7.14
CA SER A 167 -2.13 -6.76 -6.96
C SER A 167 -2.04 -8.26 -6.73
N LEU A 168 -2.93 -8.86 -5.95
CA LEU A 168 -2.98 -10.32 -5.78
C LEU A 168 -3.21 -11.03 -7.12
N ARG A 169 -4.17 -10.57 -7.91
CA ARG A 169 -4.43 -11.16 -9.23
C ARG A 169 -3.23 -11.06 -10.16
N LYS A 170 -2.54 -9.91 -10.16
CA LYS A 170 -1.34 -9.69 -10.94
C LYS A 170 -0.16 -10.53 -10.45
N ILE A 171 0.03 -10.67 -9.14
CA ILE A 171 1.05 -11.56 -8.57
C ILE A 171 0.82 -12.99 -9.03
N ILE A 172 -0.42 -13.49 -8.97
CA ILE A 172 -0.77 -14.83 -9.42
C ILE A 172 -0.51 -15.01 -10.92
N SER A 173 -0.83 -14.01 -11.75
CA SER A 173 -0.69 -14.11 -13.20
C SER A 173 0.73 -13.86 -13.71
N GLU A 174 1.50 -12.98 -13.07
CA GLU A 174 2.78 -12.51 -13.56
C GLU A 174 3.96 -12.93 -12.66
N GLY A 175 3.71 -13.27 -11.39
CA GLY A 175 4.75 -13.55 -10.38
C GLY A 175 5.71 -14.65 -10.81
N ARG A 176 5.22 -15.66 -11.55
CA ARG A 176 6.06 -16.74 -12.07
C ARG A 176 7.29 -16.26 -12.86
N MET A 177 7.22 -15.08 -13.48
CA MET A 177 8.35 -14.51 -14.23
C MET A 177 9.47 -14.04 -13.32
N PHE A 178 9.14 -13.70 -12.07
CA PHE A 178 10.07 -13.09 -11.12
C PHE A 178 10.62 -14.06 -10.07
N GLY A 179 10.07 -15.27 -9.97
CA GLY A 179 10.48 -16.32 -9.03
C GLY A 179 9.68 -16.31 -7.77
#